data_27223391e66a50f0536c3ba8c3218796
#
_entry.id   27223391e66a50f0536c3ba8c3218796
#
_cell.length_a   1.000
_cell.length_b   1.000
_cell.length_c   1.000
_cell.angle_alpha   90.00
_cell.angle_beta   90.00
_cell.angle_gamma   90.00
#
_symmetry.space_group_name_H-M   'P 1'
#
loop_
_entity.id
_entity.type
_entity.pdbx_description
1 polymer ?
#
loop_
_entity_poly.entity_id
_entity_poly.type
_entity_poly.pdbx_seq_one_letter_code
_entity_poly.pdbx_strand_id
1 'polypeptide(L)'
;IRIPVYRSEAEISCKNANKADIIRKFVNSDLTRKGFEINDGICIRDDDYSARICADDDRQAFHVYVESMSEEYGKDIAGEILKTLENLLT
;
A
#
# COMPACT_ATOMS: atom_id res chain seq x y z
N ILE A 1 6.05 -7.63 -22.37
CA ILE A 1 6.07 -6.56 -21.36
C ILE A 1 4.68 -6.01 -21.16
N ARG A 2 4.21 -6.07 -19.93
CA ARG A 2 2.90 -5.50 -19.59
C ARG A 2 3.05 -4.07 -19.14
N ILE A 3 2.27 -3.18 -19.73
CA ILE A 3 2.24 -1.79 -19.35
C ILE A 3 0.97 -1.57 -18.53
N PRO A 4 1.06 -1.11 -17.28
CA PRO A 4 -0.15 -0.89 -16.49
C PRO A 4 -0.97 0.24 -17.08
N VAL A 5 -2.31 0.07 -17.08
CA VAL A 5 -3.23 1.07 -17.57
C VAL A 5 -3.72 2.00 -16.46
N TYR A 6 -3.50 1.61 -15.21
CA TYR A 6 -3.91 2.41 -14.06
C TYR A 6 -2.72 2.62 -13.14
N ARG A 7 -2.54 3.85 -12.69
CA ARG A 7 -1.56 4.21 -11.68
C ARG A 7 -2.21 5.13 -10.68
N SER A 8 -1.94 4.89 -9.41
CA SER A 8 -2.44 5.72 -8.32
C SER A 8 -1.33 6.01 -7.34
N GLU A 9 -1.35 7.21 -6.79
CA GLU A 9 -0.40 7.65 -5.81
C GLU A 9 -1.16 8.40 -4.73
N ALA A 10 -0.96 8.02 -3.46
CA ALA A 10 -1.67 8.64 -2.36
C ALA A 10 -0.74 8.79 -1.16
N GLU A 11 -1.06 9.75 -0.30
CA GLU A 11 -0.33 10.01 0.92
C GLU A 11 -1.31 9.97 2.08
N ILE A 12 -0.93 9.29 3.16
CA ILE A 12 -1.75 9.20 4.37
C ILE A 12 -0.89 9.69 5.55
N SER A 13 -1.39 10.67 6.28
CA SER A 13 -0.70 11.21 7.44
C SER A 13 -0.68 10.21 8.59
N CYS A 14 0.47 10.06 9.24
CA CYS A 14 0.63 9.14 10.36
C CYS A 14 1.29 9.80 11.56
N LYS A 15 0.93 11.05 11.84
CA LYS A 15 1.48 11.79 12.98
C LYS A 15 1.36 10.98 14.26
N ASN A 16 2.44 10.93 15.02
CA ASN A 16 2.49 10.25 16.32
C ASN A 16 2.29 8.74 16.26
N ALA A 17 2.19 8.17 15.07
CA ALA A 17 2.07 6.73 14.93
C ALA A 17 3.44 6.09 14.85
N ASN A 18 3.56 4.87 15.39
CA ASN A 18 4.76 4.06 15.22
C ASN A 18 4.67 3.37 13.87
N LYS A 19 5.43 3.88 12.89
CA LYS A 19 5.37 3.39 11.51
C LYS A 19 5.74 1.91 11.41
N ALA A 20 6.74 1.47 12.16
CA ALA A 20 7.15 0.06 12.14
C ALA A 20 6.02 -0.84 12.66
N ASP A 21 5.29 -0.40 13.67
CA ASP A 21 4.18 -1.16 14.22
C ASP A 21 3.01 -1.22 13.23
N ILE A 22 2.73 -0.12 12.55
CA ILE A 22 1.69 -0.08 11.52
C ILE A 22 2.03 -1.03 10.37
N ILE A 23 3.28 -1.01 9.91
CA ILE A 23 3.73 -1.91 8.84
C ILE A 23 3.60 -3.38 9.28
N ARG A 24 3.98 -3.70 10.51
CA ARG A 24 3.87 -5.06 11.04
C ARG A 24 2.41 -5.51 11.07
N LYS A 25 1.50 -4.64 11.48
CA LYS A 25 0.07 -4.96 11.48
C LYS A 25 -0.48 -5.10 10.07
N PHE A 26 0.02 -4.28 9.14
CA PHE A 26 -0.42 -4.34 7.75
C PHE A 26 -0.06 -5.67 7.11
N VAL A 27 1.15 -6.22 7.37
CA VAL A 27 1.54 -7.49 6.77
C VAL A 27 0.74 -8.67 7.30
N ASN A 28 -0.01 -8.50 8.37
CA ASN A 28 -0.93 -9.50 8.87
C ASN A 28 -2.35 -9.34 8.31
N SER A 29 -2.57 -8.38 7.42
CA SER A 29 -3.88 -8.17 6.80
C SER A 29 -4.09 -9.13 5.64
N ASP A 30 -5.34 -9.24 5.18
CA ASP A 30 -5.68 -10.07 4.04
C ASP A 30 -5.02 -9.62 2.74
N LEU A 31 -4.65 -8.34 2.65
CA LEU A 31 -4.04 -7.79 1.45
C LEU A 31 -2.67 -8.41 1.13
N THR A 32 -2.00 -8.95 2.14
CA THR A 32 -0.68 -9.57 1.97
C THR A 32 -0.76 -11.10 1.90
N ARG A 33 -1.97 -11.65 1.82
CA ARG A 33 -2.20 -13.10 1.87
C ARG A 33 -1.42 -13.86 0.81
N LYS A 34 -1.32 -13.32 -0.41
CA LYS A 34 -0.64 -13.97 -1.53
C LYS A 34 0.87 -13.81 -1.52
N GLY A 35 1.38 -13.01 -0.60
CA GLY A 35 2.79 -12.76 -0.46
C GLY A 35 3.13 -11.29 -0.52
N PHE A 36 4.27 -10.95 0.01
CA PHE A 36 4.77 -9.59 0.01
C PHE A 36 6.29 -9.62 0.18
N GLU A 37 6.93 -8.52 -0.20
CA GLU A 37 8.35 -8.32 0.03
C GLU A 37 8.54 -7.06 0.86
N ILE A 38 9.53 -7.06 1.74
CA ILE A 38 9.92 -5.87 2.49
C ILE A 38 11.23 -5.38 1.91
N ASN A 39 11.16 -4.20 1.28
CA ASN A 39 12.32 -3.57 0.65
C ASN A 39 12.05 -2.07 0.62
N ASP A 40 12.54 -1.34 1.61
CA ASP A 40 12.25 0.07 1.83
C ASP A 40 10.76 0.38 1.98
N GLY A 41 10.00 -0.62 2.43
CA GLY A 41 8.55 -0.55 2.55
C GLY A 41 7.96 -1.91 2.26
N ILE A 42 6.68 -1.95 2.01
CA ILE A 42 5.97 -3.19 1.67
C ILE A 42 5.68 -3.19 0.18
N CYS A 43 6.08 -4.25 -0.51
CA CYS A 43 5.74 -4.47 -1.91
C CYS A 43 4.82 -5.67 -2.00
N ILE A 44 3.66 -5.48 -2.62
CA ILE A 44 2.70 -6.55 -2.89
C ILE A 44 2.62 -6.71 -4.40
N ARG A 45 2.80 -7.91 -4.90
CA ARG A 45 2.73 -8.19 -6.34
C ARG A 45 1.77 -9.33 -6.60
N ASP A 46 0.94 -9.13 -7.60
CA ASP A 46 0.04 -10.13 -8.12
C ASP A 46 0.11 -10.04 -9.65
N ASP A 47 -0.51 -10.99 -10.34
CA ASP A 47 -0.49 -10.99 -11.81
C ASP A 47 -1.11 -9.74 -12.41
N ASP A 48 -2.12 -9.17 -11.76
CA ASP A 48 -2.91 -8.07 -12.29
C ASP A 48 -2.56 -6.71 -11.68
N TYR A 49 -1.79 -6.69 -10.60
CA TYR A 49 -1.45 -5.42 -9.96
C TYR A 49 -0.15 -5.51 -9.17
N SER A 50 0.40 -4.34 -8.87
CA SER A 50 1.44 -4.21 -7.86
C SER A 50 1.13 -3.02 -6.98
N ALA A 51 1.47 -3.12 -5.71
CA ALA A 51 1.27 -2.05 -4.74
C ALA A 51 2.51 -1.88 -3.90
N ARG A 52 2.80 -0.65 -3.52
CA ARG A 52 3.95 -0.33 -2.70
C ARG A 52 3.54 0.67 -1.63
N ILE A 53 3.92 0.38 -0.39
CA ILE A 53 3.64 1.25 0.75
C ILE A 53 4.96 1.62 1.39
N CYS A 54 5.29 2.91 1.37
CA CYS A 54 6.56 3.43 1.88
C CYS A 54 6.31 4.41 3.00
N ALA A 55 7.11 4.31 4.07
CA ALA A 55 7.07 5.28 5.14
C ALA A 55 7.96 6.47 4.78
N ASP A 56 7.46 7.68 5.03
CA ASP A 56 8.21 8.92 4.83
C ASP A 56 8.38 9.59 6.19
N ASP A 57 9.58 9.51 6.74
CA ASP A 57 9.87 10.04 8.06
C ASP A 57 9.86 11.57 8.11
N ASP A 58 10.24 12.21 7.00
CA ASP A 58 10.29 13.66 6.93
C ASP A 58 8.89 14.28 6.98
N ARG A 59 7.93 13.62 6.34
CA ARG A 59 6.56 14.11 6.26
C ARG A 59 5.63 13.45 7.28
N GLN A 60 6.12 12.47 8.00
CA GLN A 60 5.31 11.66 8.93
C GLN A 60 4.06 11.12 8.22
N ALA A 61 4.29 10.42 7.12
CA ALA A 61 3.22 9.92 6.28
C ALA A 61 3.61 8.58 5.66
N PHE A 62 2.61 7.87 5.17
CA PHE A 62 2.81 6.72 4.30
C PHE A 62 2.46 7.12 2.88
N HIS A 63 3.26 6.69 1.93
CA HIS A 63 2.97 6.85 0.51
C HIS A 63 2.53 5.51 -0.05
N VAL A 64 1.44 5.51 -0.80
CA VAL A 64 0.87 4.31 -1.38
C VAL A 64 0.89 4.45 -2.90
N TYR A 65 1.51 3.51 -3.58
CA TYR A 65 1.59 3.48 -5.02
C TYR A 65 0.93 2.20 -5.51
N VAL A 66 -0.01 2.32 -6.43
CA VAL A 66 -0.71 1.17 -7.02
C VAL A 66 -0.62 1.26 -8.53
N GLU A 67 -0.26 0.15 -9.16
CA GLU A 67 -0.31 0.01 -10.61
C GLU A 67 -1.12 -1.24 -10.93
N SER A 68 -1.96 -1.16 -11.96
CA SER A 68 -2.85 -2.27 -12.30
C SER A 68 -3.06 -2.35 -13.80
N MET A 69 -3.33 -3.56 -14.27
CA MET A 69 -3.72 -3.82 -15.65
C MET A 69 -5.19 -3.46 -15.91
N SER A 70 -5.96 -3.20 -14.86
CA SER A 70 -7.38 -2.84 -14.93
C SER A 70 -7.60 -1.59 -14.09
N GLU A 71 -8.23 -0.57 -14.65
CA GLU A 71 -8.55 0.65 -13.92
C GLU A 71 -9.49 0.37 -12.75
N GLU A 72 -10.54 -0.40 -12.99
CA GLU A 72 -11.51 -0.74 -11.96
C GLU A 72 -10.87 -1.51 -10.81
N TYR A 73 -10.12 -2.54 -11.12
CA TYR A 73 -9.43 -3.35 -10.13
C TYR A 73 -8.39 -2.52 -9.36
N GLY A 74 -7.66 -1.67 -10.07
CA GLY A 74 -6.67 -0.80 -9.45
C GLY A 74 -7.28 0.16 -8.44
N LYS A 75 -8.43 0.74 -8.77
CA LYS A 75 -9.14 1.63 -7.84
C LYS A 75 -9.61 0.88 -6.61
N ASP A 76 -10.10 -0.35 -6.77
CA ASP A 76 -10.54 -1.17 -5.65
C ASP A 76 -9.38 -1.50 -4.71
N ILE A 77 -8.24 -1.92 -5.28
CA ILE A 77 -7.06 -2.25 -4.49
C ILE A 77 -6.52 -1.03 -3.75
N ALA A 78 -6.43 0.11 -4.45
CA ALA A 78 -5.97 1.35 -3.82
C ALA A 78 -6.88 1.76 -2.66
N GLY A 79 -8.19 1.66 -2.86
CA GLY A 79 -9.16 1.97 -1.81
C GLY A 79 -9.05 1.06 -0.61
N GLU A 80 -8.84 -0.24 -0.83
CA GLU A 80 -8.69 -1.20 0.26
C GLU A 80 -7.41 -0.97 1.06
N ILE A 81 -6.32 -0.66 0.38
CA ILE A 81 -5.05 -0.37 1.06
C ILE A 81 -5.19 0.88 1.93
N LEU A 82 -5.76 1.94 1.38
CA LEU A 82 -5.96 3.18 2.13
C LEU A 82 -6.88 2.98 3.33
N LYS A 83 -7.97 2.24 3.13
CA LYS A 83 -8.90 1.95 4.22
C LYS A 83 -8.24 1.14 5.34
N THR A 84 -7.44 0.15 4.96
CA THR A 84 -6.74 -0.68 5.93
C THR A 84 -5.75 0.15 6.74
N LEU A 85 -4.97 1.02 6.07
CA LEU A 85 -4.04 1.90 6.76
C LEU A 85 -4.76 2.88 7.68
N GLU A 86 -5.87 3.47 7.23
CA GLU A 86 -6.65 4.37 8.07
C GLU A 86 -7.14 3.68 9.34
N ASN A 87 -7.61 2.45 9.21
CA ASN A 87 -8.08 1.67 10.36
C ASN A 87 -6.94 1.36 11.34
N LEU A 88 -5.74 1.12 10.82
CA LEU A 88 -4.59 0.85 11.68
C LEU A 88 -4.05 2.12 12.36
N LEU A 89 -4.34 3.28 11.79
CA LEU A 89 -3.88 4.57 12.32
C LEU A 89 -4.85 5.19 13.35
N THR A 90 -6.03 4.63 13.50
CA THR A 90 -7.03 5.16 14.45
C THR A 90 -6.96 4.48 15.82
#